data_0a8832d59158af43399480bae594941f
#
_entry.id   0a8832d59158af43399480bae594941f
#
_cell.length_a   1.000
_cell.length_b   1.000
_cell.length_c   1.000
_cell.angle_alpha   90.00
_cell.angle_beta   90.00
_cell.angle_gamma   90.00
#
_symmetry.space_group_name_H-M   'P 1'
#
loop_
_entity.id
_entity.type
_entity.pdbx_description
1 polymer ?
#
loop_
_entity_poly.entity_id
_entity_poly.type
_entity_poly.pdbx_seq_one_letter_code
_entity_poly.pdbx_strand_id
1 'polypeptide(L)'
;MKLSVAPEVAKAIAGGAPVVALESTVIAHGLPRPRNLDTAKALETEVRALGAVPATIALHDGVAVVGAGDVLLERLANESGVAKVSIRDIAPVLATRALGATTVAATVEIAAAAGIQVLATGGIGGVHRGAERSFDESADLEAIARHPVVVVSAGAKFVLDLALTLERLETLGVPVLGYGTDEFPAFYVRSSGLRLEHRVNDALGAARIAKEQLARGAGMLLCVPVPPESALDREEVEAKVRSAISAADRDGIRGADLTPYLLRALGEATSYRALDANIALLRANAQVAARLAYALCA
;
A
#
# COMPACT_ATOMS: atom_id res chain seq x y z
N MET A 1 8.39 20.39 -2.83
CA MET A 1 6.94 20.12 -2.59
C MET A 1 6.53 20.79 -1.30
N LYS A 2 5.39 21.49 -1.27
CA LYS A 2 4.85 22.11 -0.05
C LYS A 2 4.02 21.07 0.72
N LEU A 3 4.36 20.83 2.00
CA LEU A 3 3.62 19.93 2.88
C LEU A 3 2.65 20.73 3.77
N SER A 4 1.48 20.17 4.01
CA SER A 4 0.52 20.59 5.02
C SER A 4 0.36 19.42 6.00
N VAL A 5 1.10 19.47 7.11
CA VAL A 5 1.10 18.39 8.11
C VAL A 5 0.08 18.73 9.19
N ALA A 6 -0.80 17.78 9.50
CA ALA A 6 -1.78 17.93 10.56
C ALA A 6 -1.08 18.16 11.93
N PRO A 7 -1.62 19.02 12.82
CA PRO A 7 -0.96 19.37 14.08
C PRO A 7 -0.61 18.16 14.95
N GLU A 8 -1.47 17.15 14.98
CA GLU A 8 -1.25 15.90 15.71
C GLU A 8 -0.04 15.14 15.14
N VAL A 9 0.04 15.01 13.81
CA VAL A 9 1.14 14.34 13.12
C VAL A 9 2.45 15.11 13.32
N ALA A 10 2.43 16.44 13.15
CA ALA A 10 3.59 17.28 13.36
C ALA A 10 4.13 17.17 14.78
N LYS A 11 3.24 17.19 15.79
CA LYS A 11 3.59 16.99 17.19
C LYS A 11 4.21 15.61 17.43
N ALA A 12 3.64 14.56 16.84
CA ALA A 12 4.14 13.20 16.98
C ALA A 12 5.55 13.06 16.39
N ILE A 13 5.77 13.55 15.17
CA ILE A 13 7.10 13.53 14.52
C ILE A 13 8.13 14.30 15.36
N ALA A 14 7.80 15.53 15.79
CA ALA A 14 8.71 16.34 16.59
C ALA A 14 9.04 15.72 17.95
N GLY A 15 8.10 14.96 18.53
CA GLY A 15 8.28 14.27 19.81
C GLY A 15 8.87 12.86 19.68
N GLY A 16 9.23 12.40 18.48
CA GLY A 16 9.72 11.03 18.25
C GLY A 16 8.67 9.95 18.54
N ALA A 17 7.37 10.30 18.48
CA ALA A 17 6.29 9.35 18.67
C ALA A 17 5.99 8.55 17.39
N PRO A 18 5.42 7.32 17.51
CA PRO A 18 5.16 6.47 16.35
C PRO A 18 4.10 7.06 15.43
N VAL A 19 4.41 7.13 14.13
CA VAL A 19 3.50 7.60 13.08
C VAL A 19 3.42 6.56 11.97
N VAL A 20 2.23 6.31 11.46
CA VAL A 20 1.99 5.42 10.32
C VAL A 20 1.32 6.18 9.19
N ALA A 21 1.98 6.27 8.04
CA ALA A 21 1.39 6.79 6.83
C ALA A 21 0.37 5.79 6.25
N LEU A 22 -0.72 6.32 5.69
CA LEU A 22 -1.74 5.56 4.98
C LEU A 22 -1.94 6.16 3.59
N GLU A 23 -1.98 5.32 2.55
CA GLU A 23 -2.30 5.76 1.21
C GLU A 23 -3.78 6.11 1.06
N SER A 24 -4.12 6.91 0.06
CA SER A 24 -5.52 7.31 -0.18
C SER A 24 -6.13 6.75 -1.48
N THR A 25 -5.33 6.12 -2.35
CA THR A 25 -5.88 5.46 -3.55
C THR A 25 -6.86 4.35 -3.18
N VAL A 26 -6.64 3.64 -2.07
CA VAL A 26 -7.58 2.62 -1.57
C VAL A 26 -8.96 3.22 -1.28
N ILE A 27 -9.02 4.48 -0.86
CA ILE A 27 -10.26 5.20 -0.57
C ILE A 27 -10.99 5.60 -1.86
N ALA A 28 -10.27 6.26 -2.78
CA ALA A 28 -10.88 6.84 -3.98
C ALA A 28 -11.11 5.84 -5.11
N HIS A 29 -10.25 4.80 -5.22
CA HIS A 29 -10.20 3.91 -6.38
C HIS A 29 -10.15 2.41 -6.05
N GLY A 30 -9.92 2.05 -4.77
CA GLY A 30 -9.66 0.66 -4.38
C GLY A 30 -10.84 -0.08 -3.82
N LEU A 31 -11.75 0.60 -3.15
CA LEU A 31 -12.92 -0.01 -2.47
C LEU A 31 -14.23 0.66 -2.93
N PRO A 32 -15.33 -0.10 -3.00
CA PRO A 32 -16.65 0.46 -3.33
C PRO A 32 -17.21 1.30 -2.20
N ARG A 33 -18.04 2.29 -2.56
CA ARG A 33 -18.84 3.07 -1.60
C ARG A 33 -19.95 2.21 -0.98
N PRO A 34 -20.27 2.39 0.31
CA PRO A 34 -19.67 3.29 1.31
C PRO A 34 -18.44 2.67 2.01
N ARG A 35 -18.11 1.39 1.75
CA ARG A 35 -17.07 0.62 2.43
C ARG A 35 -15.68 1.27 2.37
N ASN A 36 -15.41 2.09 1.35
CA ASN A 36 -14.16 2.82 1.20
C ASN A 36 -13.91 3.80 2.37
N LEU A 37 -14.87 4.65 2.70
CA LEU A 37 -14.75 5.60 3.81
C LEU A 37 -14.73 4.91 5.17
N ASP A 38 -15.62 3.92 5.36
CA ASP A 38 -15.68 3.14 6.60
C ASP A 38 -14.35 2.43 6.87
N THR A 39 -13.74 1.87 5.82
CA THR A 39 -12.42 1.23 5.94
C THR A 39 -11.33 2.24 6.27
N ALA A 40 -11.30 3.40 5.62
CA ALA A 40 -10.31 4.44 5.92
C ALA A 40 -10.35 4.85 7.40
N LYS A 41 -11.55 5.14 7.93
CA LYS A 41 -11.75 5.50 9.34
C LYS A 41 -11.39 4.33 10.28
N ALA A 42 -11.70 3.10 9.88
CA ALA A 42 -11.32 1.91 10.66
C ALA A 42 -9.79 1.72 10.72
N LEU A 43 -9.06 1.93 9.61
CA LEU A 43 -7.60 1.84 9.60
C LEU A 43 -6.94 2.87 10.52
N GLU A 44 -7.41 4.12 10.50
CA GLU A 44 -6.92 5.14 11.43
C GLU A 44 -7.22 4.77 12.89
N THR A 45 -8.39 4.21 13.16
CA THR A 45 -8.78 3.72 14.49
C THR A 45 -7.87 2.58 14.96
N GLU A 46 -7.55 1.61 14.09
CA GLU A 46 -6.63 0.51 14.40
C GLU A 46 -5.23 1.01 14.74
N VAL A 47 -4.72 1.96 13.97
CA VAL A 47 -3.40 2.57 14.25
C VAL A 47 -3.40 3.28 15.60
N ARG A 48 -4.44 4.08 15.90
CA ARG A 48 -4.58 4.79 17.19
C ARG A 48 -4.71 3.84 18.37
N ALA A 49 -5.47 2.75 18.23
CA ALA A 49 -5.65 1.75 19.28
C ALA A 49 -4.34 1.09 19.72
N LEU A 50 -3.32 1.10 18.86
CA LEU A 50 -1.98 0.57 19.14
C LEU A 50 -0.95 1.65 19.52
N GLY A 51 -1.42 2.87 19.82
CA GLY A 51 -0.59 3.96 20.31
C GLY A 51 0.23 4.70 19.25
N ALA A 52 -0.04 4.48 17.96
CA ALA A 52 0.58 5.23 16.88
C ALA A 52 -0.38 6.31 16.33
N VAL A 53 0.17 7.34 15.70
CA VAL A 53 -0.60 8.40 15.05
C VAL A 53 -0.77 8.06 13.56
N PRO A 54 -2.01 7.92 13.05
CA PRO A 54 -2.23 7.70 11.61
C PRO A 54 -2.04 9.01 10.83
N ALA A 55 -1.48 8.90 9.64
CA ALA A 55 -1.27 10.02 8.74
C ALA A 55 -1.71 9.62 7.32
N THR A 56 -3.02 9.72 7.02
CA THR A 56 -3.52 9.52 5.66
C THR A 56 -3.02 10.64 4.75
N ILE A 57 -2.40 10.28 3.62
CA ILE A 57 -1.73 11.20 2.71
C ILE A 57 -2.56 11.41 1.45
N ALA A 58 -2.72 12.68 1.04
CA ALA A 58 -3.44 13.07 -0.17
C ALA A 58 -2.88 14.38 -0.74
N LEU A 59 -3.24 14.72 -1.97
CA LEU A 59 -2.98 16.04 -2.54
C LEU A 59 -4.27 16.85 -2.58
N HIS A 60 -4.21 18.08 -2.12
CA HIS A 60 -5.36 18.98 -2.12
C HIS A 60 -4.92 20.43 -2.15
N ASP A 61 -5.56 21.21 -2.99
CA ASP A 61 -5.39 22.68 -3.09
C ASP A 61 -3.93 23.13 -3.22
N GLY A 62 -3.12 22.39 -4.02
CA GLY A 62 -1.73 22.73 -4.31
C GLY A 62 -0.73 22.36 -3.22
N VAL A 63 -1.13 21.53 -2.24
CA VAL A 63 -0.25 21.04 -1.18
C VAL A 63 -0.39 19.52 -1.01
N ALA A 64 0.68 18.88 -0.53
CA ALA A 64 0.61 17.51 -0.06
C ALA A 64 0.17 17.51 1.41
N VAL A 65 -1.00 16.96 1.67
CA VAL A 65 -1.60 16.88 2.99
C VAL A 65 -1.10 15.60 3.65
N VAL A 66 -0.57 15.72 4.86
CA VAL A 66 -0.09 14.59 5.70
C VAL A 66 -0.92 14.58 6.98
N GLY A 67 -1.82 13.59 7.08
CA GLY A 67 -2.87 13.55 8.09
C GLY A 67 -4.15 14.23 7.59
N ALA A 68 -4.83 13.59 6.63
CA ALA A 68 -6.10 14.05 6.09
C ALA A 68 -7.19 14.00 7.17
N GLY A 69 -7.86 15.14 7.42
CA GLY A 69 -9.01 15.18 8.33
C GLY A 69 -10.28 14.62 7.69
N ASP A 70 -11.32 14.42 8.51
CA ASP A 70 -12.60 13.79 8.10
C ASP A 70 -13.20 14.38 6.82
N VAL A 71 -13.21 15.72 6.69
CA VAL A 71 -13.75 16.40 5.50
C VAL A 71 -12.99 15.99 4.23
N LEU A 72 -11.66 15.90 4.31
CA LEU A 72 -10.86 15.49 3.15
C LEU A 72 -11.02 14.00 2.84
N LEU A 73 -11.12 13.15 3.86
CA LEU A 73 -11.43 11.72 3.70
C LEU A 73 -12.79 11.52 3.02
N GLU A 74 -13.82 12.27 3.43
CA GLU A 74 -15.14 12.23 2.82
C GLU A 74 -15.14 12.68 1.36
N ARG A 75 -14.37 13.71 1.04
CA ARG A 75 -14.16 14.17 -0.34
C ARG A 75 -13.47 13.11 -1.21
N LEU A 76 -12.37 12.53 -0.72
CA LEU A 76 -11.66 11.43 -1.40
C LEU A 76 -12.59 10.24 -1.66
N ALA A 77 -13.46 9.92 -0.70
CA ALA A 77 -14.37 8.77 -0.80
C ALA A 77 -15.55 9.02 -1.76
N ASN A 78 -16.05 10.26 -1.85
CA ASN A 78 -17.34 10.54 -2.47
C ASN A 78 -17.28 11.40 -3.73
N GLU A 79 -16.24 12.21 -3.94
CA GLU A 79 -16.15 13.04 -5.14
C GLU A 79 -15.83 12.19 -6.39
N SER A 80 -16.35 12.63 -7.53
CA SER A 80 -15.95 12.13 -8.84
C SER A 80 -14.74 12.89 -9.34
N GLY A 81 -13.87 12.23 -10.12
CA GLY A 81 -12.70 12.90 -10.72
C GLY A 81 -11.52 13.12 -9.78
N VAL A 82 -11.51 12.42 -8.63
CA VAL A 82 -10.30 12.37 -7.78
C VAL A 82 -9.15 11.78 -8.59
N ALA A 83 -8.05 12.52 -8.74
CA ALA A 83 -6.89 12.06 -9.49
C ALA A 83 -6.20 10.90 -8.78
N LYS A 84 -5.83 9.85 -9.51
CA LYS A 84 -4.94 8.79 -9.02
C LYS A 84 -3.51 9.28 -9.19
N VAL A 85 -2.82 9.53 -8.08
CA VAL A 85 -1.51 10.19 -8.07
C VAL A 85 -0.39 9.18 -7.80
N SER A 86 0.41 8.91 -8.81
CA SER A 86 1.74 8.30 -8.65
C SER A 86 2.81 9.41 -8.61
N ILE A 87 4.10 9.06 -8.48
CA ILE A 87 5.20 10.04 -8.39
C ILE A 87 5.15 11.05 -9.55
N ARG A 88 4.98 10.58 -10.79
CA ARG A 88 4.93 11.44 -11.99
C ARG A 88 3.76 12.44 -11.97
N ASP A 89 2.71 12.14 -11.21
CA ASP A 89 1.48 12.93 -11.20
C ASP A 89 1.47 13.99 -10.08
N ILE A 90 2.41 13.91 -9.13
CA ILE A 90 2.49 14.84 -7.97
C ILE A 90 2.56 16.29 -8.46
N ALA A 91 3.53 16.62 -9.30
CA ALA A 91 3.73 17.99 -9.75
C ALA A 91 2.55 18.54 -10.58
N PRO A 92 1.99 17.82 -11.57
CA PRO A 92 0.80 18.26 -12.30
C PRO A 92 -0.41 18.47 -11.40
N VAL A 93 -0.69 17.55 -10.45
CA VAL A 93 -1.86 17.66 -9.56
C VAL A 93 -1.71 18.82 -8.58
N LEU A 94 -0.50 19.05 -8.03
CA LEU A 94 -0.22 20.21 -7.20
C LEU A 94 -0.39 21.53 -7.98
N ALA A 95 0.13 21.59 -9.21
CA ALA A 95 0.06 22.80 -10.04
C ALA A 95 -1.38 23.16 -10.43
N THR A 96 -2.22 22.17 -10.69
CA THR A 96 -3.65 22.37 -11.01
C THR A 96 -4.54 22.49 -9.78
N ARG A 97 -3.97 22.33 -8.56
CA ARG A 97 -4.68 22.38 -7.28
C ARG A 97 -5.81 21.34 -7.18
N ALA A 98 -5.73 20.28 -7.96
CA ALA A 98 -6.75 19.23 -8.00
C ALA A 98 -6.73 18.38 -6.71
N LEU A 99 -7.84 17.67 -6.47
CA LEU A 99 -7.91 16.64 -5.44
C LEU A 99 -7.27 15.37 -5.97
N GLY A 100 -6.28 14.83 -5.23
CA GLY A 100 -5.53 13.66 -5.61
C GLY A 100 -5.39 12.64 -4.50
N ALA A 101 -5.66 11.39 -4.83
CA ALA A 101 -5.44 10.23 -3.98
C ALA A 101 -4.09 9.60 -4.32
N THR A 102 -3.21 9.46 -3.32
CA THR A 102 -1.83 8.99 -3.50
C THR A 102 -1.75 7.46 -3.55
N THR A 103 -1.00 6.93 -4.54
CA THR A 103 -0.59 5.52 -4.59
C THR A 103 0.48 5.24 -3.54
N VAL A 104 0.90 3.98 -3.39
CA VAL A 104 2.02 3.62 -2.51
C VAL A 104 3.25 4.45 -2.86
N ALA A 105 3.63 4.56 -4.12
CA ALA A 105 4.79 5.34 -4.56
C ALA A 105 4.74 6.81 -4.12
N ALA A 106 3.64 7.50 -4.42
CA ALA A 106 3.48 8.90 -4.02
C ALA A 106 3.40 9.05 -2.49
N THR A 107 2.77 8.09 -1.80
CA THR A 107 2.69 8.10 -0.34
C THR A 107 4.06 7.91 0.30
N VAL A 108 4.88 6.99 -0.22
CA VAL A 108 6.26 6.76 0.24
C VAL A 108 7.11 8.03 0.10
N GLU A 109 7.08 8.69 -1.06
CA GLU A 109 7.83 9.94 -1.28
C GLU A 109 7.40 11.05 -0.33
N ILE A 110 6.09 11.25 -0.15
CA ILE A 110 5.55 12.31 0.72
C ILE A 110 5.80 11.96 2.20
N ALA A 111 5.64 10.70 2.60
CA ALA A 111 5.93 10.22 3.95
C ALA A 111 7.39 10.45 4.32
N ALA A 112 8.33 10.08 3.44
CA ALA A 112 9.75 10.33 3.63
C ALA A 112 10.07 11.82 3.77
N ALA A 113 9.47 12.66 2.91
CA ALA A 113 9.63 14.11 2.99
C ALA A 113 9.06 14.72 4.29
N ALA A 114 8.08 14.07 4.89
CA ALA A 114 7.50 14.45 6.19
C ALA A 114 8.26 13.85 7.40
N GLY A 115 9.24 12.96 7.18
CA GLY A 115 9.96 12.26 8.26
C GLY A 115 9.22 11.05 8.81
N ILE A 116 8.24 10.49 8.10
CA ILE A 116 7.51 9.29 8.50
C ILE A 116 8.19 8.07 7.90
N GLN A 117 8.51 7.08 8.74
CA GLN A 117 9.31 5.91 8.38
C GLN A 117 8.50 4.63 8.14
N VAL A 118 7.20 4.62 8.42
CA VAL A 118 6.35 3.44 8.26
C VAL A 118 5.09 3.78 7.48
N LEU A 119 4.77 2.97 6.48
CA LEU A 119 3.56 3.05 5.68
C LEU A 119 2.81 1.72 5.72
N ALA A 120 1.49 1.76 5.91
CA ALA A 120 0.62 0.60 5.76
C ALA A 120 -0.22 0.72 4.47
N THR A 121 -0.28 -0.37 3.71
CA THR A 121 -1.14 -0.51 2.53
C THR A 121 -1.70 -1.92 2.43
N GLY A 122 -2.64 -2.16 1.54
CA GLY A 122 -3.13 -3.51 1.26
C GLY A 122 -2.09 -4.37 0.56
N GLY A 123 -1.56 -3.88 -0.55
CA GLY A 123 -0.52 -4.54 -1.34
C GLY A 123 0.12 -3.58 -2.32
N ILE A 124 1.40 -3.75 -2.56
CA ILE A 124 2.13 -2.93 -3.51
C ILE A 124 1.73 -3.24 -4.97
N GLY A 125 1.98 -2.28 -5.85
CA GLY A 125 2.15 -2.57 -7.26
C GLY A 125 3.47 -3.31 -7.50
N GLY A 126 3.63 -3.86 -8.67
CA GLY A 126 4.79 -4.66 -9.03
C GLY A 126 4.95 -4.75 -10.53
N VAL A 127 5.56 -5.81 -11.02
CA VAL A 127 5.72 -6.12 -12.43
C VAL A 127 4.41 -6.71 -12.96
N HIS A 128 3.85 -6.13 -14.01
CA HIS A 128 2.63 -6.65 -14.64
C HIS A 128 2.92 -7.92 -15.45
N ARG A 129 1.94 -8.81 -15.55
CA ARG A 129 2.05 -9.99 -16.42
C ARG A 129 2.22 -9.53 -17.87
N GLY A 130 3.24 -10.02 -18.56
CA GLY A 130 3.61 -9.58 -19.91
C GLY A 130 4.51 -8.33 -19.94
N ALA A 131 5.07 -7.92 -18.79
CA ALA A 131 5.96 -6.78 -18.70
C ALA A 131 7.24 -6.94 -19.54
N GLU A 132 7.65 -8.16 -19.83
CA GLU A 132 8.76 -8.44 -20.74
C GLU A 132 8.54 -7.87 -22.16
N ARG A 133 7.31 -7.50 -22.49
CA ARG A 133 6.95 -6.87 -23.78
C ARG A 133 6.51 -5.43 -23.63
N SER A 134 5.87 -5.08 -22.50
CA SER A 134 5.25 -3.78 -22.27
C SER A 134 6.10 -2.86 -21.41
N PHE A 135 7.07 -3.38 -20.66
CA PHE A 135 7.79 -2.68 -19.56
C PHE A 135 6.85 -2.07 -18.53
N ASP A 136 5.64 -2.66 -18.34
CA ASP A 136 4.67 -2.16 -17.37
C ASP A 136 5.04 -2.60 -15.96
N GLU A 137 5.78 -1.73 -15.28
CA GLU A 137 6.20 -1.87 -13.89
C GLU A 137 5.63 -0.73 -13.04
N SER A 138 5.28 -1.04 -11.81
CA SER A 138 4.81 -0.03 -10.87
C SER A 138 5.95 0.83 -10.33
N ALA A 139 5.73 2.15 -10.27
CA ALA A 139 6.62 3.08 -9.59
C ALA A 139 6.78 2.78 -8.09
N ASP A 140 5.92 1.96 -7.50
CA ASP A 140 6.00 1.56 -6.09
C ASP A 140 7.35 0.90 -5.78
N LEU A 141 7.87 0.06 -6.70
CA LEU A 141 9.12 -0.67 -6.51
C LEU A 141 10.32 0.29 -6.34
N GLU A 142 10.39 1.26 -7.23
CA GLU A 142 11.48 2.24 -7.23
C GLU A 142 11.33 3.26 -6.07
N ALA A 143 10.10 3.62 -5.72
CA ALA A 143 9.83 4.48 -4.57
C ALA A 143 10.29 3.84 -3.26
N ILE A 144 9.99 2.55 -3.06
CA ILE A 144 10.46 1.80 -1.88
C ILE A 144 11.99 1.75 -1.83
N ALA A 145 12.64 1.54 -2.97
CA ALA A 145 14.09 1.49 -3.02
C ALA A 145 14.77 2.82 -2.65
N ARG A 146 14.17 3.94 -3.05
CA ARG A 146 14.78 5.27 -2.97
C ARG A 146 14.48 6.08 -1.71
N HIS A 147 13.50 5.67 -0.91
CA HIS A 147 13.06 6.44 0.24
C HIS A 147 13.14 5.61 1.53
N PRO A 148 13.60 6.19 2.65
CA PRO A 148 13.74 5.47 3.92
C PRO A 148 12.38 5.24 4.61
N VAL A 149 11.55 4.41 4.00
CA VAL A 149 10.20 4.05 4.50
C VAL A 149 10.02 2.54 4.45
N VAL A 150 9.60 1.95 5.56
CA VAL A 150 9.16 0.55 5.59
C VAL A 150 7.71 0.48 5.11
N VAL A 151 7.48 -0.25 4.03
CA VAL A 151 6.13 -0.51 3.52
C VAL A 151 5.63 -1.84 4.07
N VAL A 152 4.55 -1.80 4.85
CA VAL A 152 3.88 -2.97 5.41
C VAL A 152 2.69 -3.31 4.52
N SER A 153 2.67 -4.51 3.93
CA SER A 153 1.64 -4.93 2.97
C SER A 153 1.41 -6.44 2.96
N ALA A 154 0.34 -6.89 2.33
CA ALA A 154 0.13 -8.31 2.07
C ALA A 154 0.87 -8.79 0.79
N GLY A 155 2.12 -8.35 0.61
CA GLY A 155 2.89 -8.58 -0.59
C GLY A 155 2.46 -7.69 -1.75
N ALA A 156 2.57 -8.18 -2.98
CA ALA A 156 2.08 -7.51 -4.18
C ALA A 156 0.65 -7.97 -4.53
N LYS A 157 -0.08 -7.10 -5.25
CA LYS A 157 -1.44 -7.43 -5.70
C LYS A 157 -1.45 -8.69 -6.56
N PHE A 158 -2.37 -9.62 -6.30
CA PHE A 158 -2.42 -10.95 -6.93
C PHE A 158 -2.50 -10.94 -8.47
N VAL A 159 -2.96 -9.84 -9.05
CA VAL A 159 -3.08 -9.67 -10.51
C VAL A 159 -1.73 -9.52 -11.22
N LEU A 160 -0.67 -9.28 -10.46
CA LEU A 160 0.69 -9.03 -10.95
C LEU A 160 1.47 -10.34 -11.18
N ASP A 161 2.64 -10.22 -11.78
CA ASP A 161 3.65 -11.28 -11.80
C ASP A 161 4.48 -11.19 -10.52
N LEU A 162 4.18 -12.08 -9.57
CA LEU A 162 4.80 -12.04 -8.25
C LEU A 162 6.28 -12.45 -8.28
N ALA A 163 6.65 -13.37 -9.18
CA ALA A 163 8.03 -13.81 -9.31
C ALA A 163 8.89 -12.69 -9.88
N LEU A 164 8.49 -12.09 -11.01
CA LEU A 164 9.20 -10.94 -11.59
C LEU A 164 9.21 -9.72 -10.65
N THR A 165 8.17 -9.56 -9.81
CA THR A 165 8.14 -8.50 -8.80
C THR A 165 9.24 -8.70 -7.74
N LEU A 166 9.45 -9.93 -7.26
CA LEU A 166 10.55 -10.24 -6.32
C LEU A 166 11.92 -10.02 -6.96
N GLU A 167 12.13 -10.51 -8.18
CA GLU A 167 13.38 -10.30 -8.93
C GLU A 167 13.67 -8.80 -9.12
N ARG A 168 12.64 -8.01 -9.38
CA ARG A 168 12.79 -6.56 -9.52
C ARG A 168 13.14 -5.88 -8.21
N LEU A 169 12.51 -6.28 -7.09
CA LEU A 169 12.85 -5.78 -5.75
C LEU A 169 14.29 -6.14 -5.37
N GLU A 170 14.75 -7.36 -5.67
CA GLU A 170 16.13 -7.78 -5.48
C GLU A 170 17.10 -6.90 -6.27
N THR A 171 16.86 -6.72 -7.58
CA THR A 171 17.66 -5.84 -8.46
C THR A 171 17.76 -4.42 -7.91
N LEU A 172 16.69 -3.90 -7.31
CA LEU A 172 16.63 -2.57 -6.71
C LEU A 172 17.25 -2.51 -5.30
N GLY A 173 17.68 -3.64 -4.76
CA GLY A 173 18.28 -3.73 -3.42
C GLY A 173 17.28 -3.53 -2.29
N VAL A 174 16.00 -3.84 -2.52
CA VAL A 174 14.93 -3.75 -1.52
C VAL A 174 14.82 -5.06 -0.73
N PRO A 175 15.14 -5.08 0.56
CA PRO A 175 14.90 -6.25 1.39
C PRO A 175 13.41 -6.56 1.50
N VAL A 176 13.02 -7.81 1.27
CA VAL A 176 11.65 -8.32 1.44
C VAL A 176 11.62 -9.27 2.61
N LEU A 177 10.89 -8.92 3.65
CA LEU A 177 10.78 -9.69 4.88
C LEU A 177 9.38 -10.29 5.03
N GLY A 178 9.30 -11.57 5.39
CA GLY A 178 8.05 -12.21 5.78
C GLY A 178 7.77 -12.02 7.27
N TYR A 179 6.62 -11.48 7.64
CA TYR A 179 6.16 -11.37 9.03
C TYR A 179 5.40 -12.65 9.41
N GLY A 180 6.06 -13.54 10.15
CA GLY A 180 5.52 -14.85 10.51
C GLY A 180 5.33 -15.82 9.33
N THR A 181 5.99 -15.58 8.20
CA THR A 181 5.90 -16.41 7.00
C THR A 181 7.26 -16.55 6.33
N ASP A 182 7.50 -17.69 5.68
CA ASP A 182 8.68 -17.98 4.87
C ASP A 182 8.40 -17.81 3.37
N GLU A 183 7.17 -17.43 3.02
CA GLU A 183 6.75 -17.26 1.64
C GLU A 183 6.18 -15.86 1.39
N PHE A 184 6.36 -15.36 0.17
CA PHE A 184 5.80 -14.09 -0.27
C PHE A 184 4.28 -14.19 -0.31
N PRO A 185 3.55 -13.37 0.47
CA PRO A 185 2.10 -13.39 0.43
C PRO A 185 1.57 -12.89 -0.91
N ALA A 186 0.45 -13.45 -1.34
CA ALA A 186 -0.17 -13.14 -2.62
C ALA A 186 -1.51 -12.40 -2.42
N PHE A 187 -1.50 -11.32 -1.62
CA PHE A 187 -2.63 -10.46 -1.34
C PHE A 187 -3.82 -11.22 -0.72
N TYR A 188 -4.76 -11.74 -1.53
CA TYR A 188 -5.92 -12.52 -1.08
C TYR A 188 -5.58 -13.93 -0.62
N VAL A 189 -4.39 -14.40 -0.98
CA VAL A 189 -3.92 -15.76 -0.72
C VAL A 189 -2.69 -15.67 0.17
N ARG A 190 -2.64 -16.54 1.18
CA ARG A 190 -1.56 -16.49 2.18
C ARG A 190 -0.17 -16.80 1.63
N SER A 191 -0.11 -17.63 0.60
CA SER A 191 1.13 -18.12 0.01
C SER A 191 1.10 -18.03 -1.51
N SER A 192 2.17 -17.49 -2.08
CA SER A 192 2.42 -17.53 -3.53
C SER A 192 3.19 -18.77 -3.96
N GLY A 193 3.74 -19.55 -3.03
CA GLY A 193 4.72 -20.59 -3.29
C GLY A 193 6.14 -20.06 -3.55
N LEU A 194 6.34 -18.73 -3.52
CA LEU A 194 7.64 -18.09 -3.70
C LEU A 194 8.29 -17.89 -2.33
N ARG A 195 9.45 -18.46 -2.14
CA ARG A 195 10.16 -18.42 -0.86
C ARG A 195 10.82 -17.05 -0.66
N LEU A 196 10.79 -16.57 0.60
CA LEU A 196 11.52 -15.41 1.06
C LEU A 196 12.78 -15.83 1.82
N GLU A 197 13.86 -15.09 1.64
CA GLU A 197 15.13 -15.34 2.34
C GLU A 197 15.09 -14.88 3.80
N HIS A 198 14.29 -13.87 4.10
CA HIS A 198 14.24 -13.24 5.42
C HIS A 198 12.87 -13.34 6.05
N ARG A 199 12.83 -13.89 7.25
CA ARG A 199 11.65 -13.99 8.10
C ARG A 199 11.87 -13.28 9.42
N VAL A 200 10.85 -12.60 9.90
CA VAL A 200 10.76 -12.04 11.27
C VAL A 200 9.48 -12.53 11.92
N ASN A 201 9.49 -12.71 13.24
CA ASN A 201 8.33 -13.25 13.96
C ASN A 201 7.59 -12.17 14.76
N ASP A 202 8.19 -11.00 14.92
CA ASP A 202 7.63 -9.89 15.71
C ASP A 202 8.10 -8.52 15.19
N ALA A 203 7.49 -7.47 15.73
CA ALA A 203 7.79 -6.10 15.36
C ALA A 203 9.21 -5.65 15.80
N LEU A 204 9.74 -6.19 16.89
CA LEU A 204 11.09 -5.87 17.36
C LEU A 204 12.15 -6.42 16.40
N GLY A 205 11.98 -7.65 15.93
CA GLY A 205 12.83 -8.25 14.91
C GLY A 205 12.81 -7.45 13.62
N ALA A 206 11.62 -7.04 13.18
CA ALA A 206 11.46 -6.18 12.00
C ALA A 206 12.13 -4.81 12.21
N ALA A 207 11.96 -4.18 13.37
CA ALA A 207 12.52 -2.87 13.68
C ALA A 207 14.06 -2.87 13.68
N ARG A 208 14.72 -3.93 14.15
CA ARG A 208 16.18 -4.04 14.10
C ARG A 208 16.71 -3.99 12.66
N ILE A 209 16.09 -4.75 11.77
CA ILE A 209 16.48 -4.75 10.33
C ILE A 209 16.12 -3.40 9.70
N ALA A 210 14.94 -2.86 10.01
CA ALA A 210 14.49 -1.58 9.51
C ALA A 210 15.42 -0.44 9.90
N LYS A 211 15.90 -0.37 11.14
CA LYS A 211 16.85 0.66 11.59
C LYS A 211 18.13 0.69 10.72
N GLU A 212 18.68 -0.48 10.40
CA GLU A 212 19.87 -0.59 9.54
C GLU A 212 19.55 -0.16 8.09
N GLN A 213 18.42 -0.58 7.55
CA GLN A 213 18.05 -0.26 6.17
C GLN A 213 17.72 1.23 5.99
N LEU A 214 16.94 1.79 6.92
CA LEU A 214 16.56 3.21 6.92
C LEU A 214 17.77 4.14 7.08
N ALA A 215 18.77 3.73 7.90
CA ALA A 215 20.03 4.47 8.05
C ALA A 215 20.84 4.56 6.75
N ARG A 216 20.65 3.63 5.82
CA ARG A 216 21.24 3.67 4.47
C ARG A 216 20.49 4.61 3.50
N GLY A 217 19.39 5.23 3.95
CA GLY A 217 18.55 6.10 3.13
C GLY A 217 17.62 5.35 2.18
N ALA A 218 17.38 4.05 2.40
CA ALA A 218 16.57 3.19 1.55
C ALA A 218 15.45 2.52 2.35
N GLY A 219 14.38 2.13 1.66
CA GLY A 219 13.24 1.46 2.27
C GLY A 219 13.33 -0.06 2.19
N MET A 220 12.29 -0.71 2.71
CA MET A 220 12.13 -2.16 2.68
C MET A 220 10.66 -2.54 2.64
N LEU A 221 10.38 -3.79 2.28
CA LEU A 221 9.03 -4.36 2.27
C LEU A 221 8.88 -5.37 3.41
N LEU A 222 7.89 -5.16 4.28
CA LEU A 222 7.47 -6.11 5.31
C LEU A 222 6.14 -6.74 4.90
N CYS A 223 6.16 -8.03 4.61
CA CYS A 223 5.04 -8.77 4.05
C CYS A 223 4.25 -9.49 5.15
N VAL A 224 2.98 -9.14 5.30
CA VAL A 224 2.06 -9.72 6.29
C VAL A 224 1.00 -10.55 5.56
N PRO A 225 0.94 -11.87 5.74
CA PRO A 225 -0.09 -12.68 5.09
C PRO A 225 -1.50 -12.26 5.53
N VAL A 226 -2.46 -12.31 4.60
CA VAL A 226 -3.88 -12.13 4.92
C VAL A 226 -4.28 -13.06 6.07
N PRO A 227 -5.14 -12.63 7.04
CA PRO A 227 -5.60 -13.47 8.12
C PRO A 227 -6.19 -14.80 7.61
N PRO A 228 -5.92 -15.94 8.28
CA PRO A 228 -6.31 -17.27 7.79
C PRO A 228 -7.81 -17.40 7.49
N GLU A 229 -8.63 -16.80 8.35
CA GLU A 229 -10.11 -16.83 8.25
C GLU A 229 -10.65 -16.01 7.07
N SER A 230 -9.85 -15.09 6.54
CA SER A 230 -10.22 -14.23 5.40
C SER A 230 -9.52 -14.61 4.11
N ALA A 231 -8.61 -15.57 4.16
CA ALA A 231 -7.84 -16.01 2.99
C ALA A 231 -8.75 -16.70 1.96
N LEU A 232 -8.50 -16.43 0.68
CA LEU A 232 -9.15 -17.12 -0.41
C LEU A 232 -8.32 -18.32 -0.89
N ASP A 233 -9.00 -19.27 -1.53
CA ASP A 233 -8.33 -20.39 -2.18
C ASP A 233 -7.51 -19.92 -3.39
N ARG A 234 -6.29 -20.43 -3.52
CA ARG A 234 -5.34 -20.02 -4.55
C ARG A 234 -5.81 -20.36 -5.95
N GLU A 235 -6.29 -21.59 -6.16
CA GLU A 235 -6.68 -22.08 -7.48
C GLU A 235 -7.93 -21.33 -7.97
N GLU A 236 -8.88 -21.10 -7.06
CA GLU A 236 -10.07 -20.30 -7.32
C GLU A 236 -9.71 -18.87 -7.79
N VAL A 237 -8.86 -18.17 -7.01
CA VAL A 237 -8.45 -16.79 -7.33
C VAL A 237 -7.69 -16.74 -8.64
N GLU A 238 -6.76 -17.67 -8.87
CA GLU A 238 -5.94 -17.71 -10.07
C GLU A 238 -6.75 -17.95 -11.34
N ALA A 239 -7.76 -18.83 -11.28
CA ALA A 239 -8.68 -19.05 -12.40
C ALA A 239 -9.47 -17.78 -12.74
N LYS A 240 -9.98 -17.08 -11.73
CA LYS A 240 -10.75 -15.85 -11.90
C LYS A 240 -9.90 -14.69 -12.42
N VAL A 241 -8.67 -14.55 -11.94
CA VAL A 241 -7.72 -13.54 -12.42
C VAL A 241 -7.34 -13.79 -13.88
N ARG A 242 -7.08 -15.03 -14.29
CA ARG A 242 -6.82 -15.35 -15.70
C ARG A 242 -8.00 -14.95 -16.60
N SER A 243 -9.22 -15.24 -16.16
CA SER A 243 -10.43 -14.84 -16.89
C SER A 243 -10.56 -13.32 -16.99
N ALA A 244 -10.32 -12.59 -15.90
CA ALA A 244 -10.40 -11.14 -15.87
C ALA A 244 -9.33 -10.47 -16.75
N ILE A 245 -8.09 -10.98 -16.76
CA ILE A 245 -7.02 -10.50 -17.65
C ILE A 245 -7.42 -10.70 -19.11
N SER A 246 -7.93 -11.89 -19.48
CA SER A 246 -8.39 -12.16 -20.83
C SER A 246 -9.55 -11.24 -21.26
N ALA A 247 -10.41 -10.85 -20.33
CA ALA A 247 -11.47 -9.88 -20.59
C ALA A 247 -10.89 -8.47 -20.79
N ALA A 248 -9.99 -8.02 -19.90
CA ALA A 248 -9.32 -6.73 -20.03
C ALA A 248 -8.58 -6.57 -21.36
N ASP A 249 -7.90 -7.63 -21.82
CA ASP A 249 -7.20 -7.64 -23.11
C ASP A 249 -8.17 -7.47 -24.28
N ARG A 250 -9.32 -8.14 -24.25
CA ARG A 250 -10.36 -7.98 -25.29
C ARG A 250 -10.96 -6.58 -25.31
N ASP A 251 -11.14 -5.99 -24.13
CA ASP A 251 -11.72 -4.66 -23.94
C ASP A 251 -10.69 -3.53 -24.13
N GLY A 252 -9.41 -3.87 -24.38
CA GLY A 252 -8.32 -2.91 -24.59
C GLY A 252 -7.91 -2.13 -23.33
N ILE A 253 -8.23 -2.64 -22.13
CA ILE A 253 -7.95 -1.98 -20.85
C ILE A 253 -6.48 -2.20 -20.48
N ARG A 254 -5.73 -1.11 -20.28
CA ARG A 254 -4.29 -1.13 -20.02
C ARG A 254 -3.85 -0.04 -19.05
N GLY A 255 -2.61 -0.12 -18.55
CA GLY A 255 -1.97 0.90 -17.73
C GLY A 255 -2.71 1.16 -16.41
N ALA A 256 -2.93 2.42 -16.06
CA ALA A 256 -3.51 2.83 -14.78
C ALA A 256 -4.90 2.25 -14.49
N ASP A 257 -5.68 1.92 -15.52
CA ASP A 257 -7.05 1.41 -15.39
C ASP A 257 -7.12 -0.11 -15.22
N LEU A 258 -6.05 -0.84 -15.55
CA LEU A 258 -6.03 -2.31 -15.52
C LEU A 258 -6.23 -2.84 -14.09
N THR A 259 -5.45 -2.37 -13.13
CA THR A 259 -5.56 -2.84 -11.73
C THR A 259 -6.96 -2.60 -11.13
N PRO A 260 -7.57 -1.41 -11.21
CA PRO A 260 -8.94 -1.20 -10.74
C PRO A 260 -9.98 -2.10 -11.44
N TYR A 261 -9.84 -2.33 -12.73
CA TYR A 261 -10.70 -3.23 -13.47
C TYR A 261 -10.62 -4.68 -12.95
N LEU A 262 -9.38 -5.20 -12.80
CA LEU A 262 -9.15 -6.57 -12.34
C LEU A 262 -9.65 -6.78 -10.90
N LEU A 263 -9.44 -5.81 -10.01
CA LEU A 263 -9.93 -5.88 -8.63
C LEU A 263 -11.46 -5.90 -8.56
N ARG A 264 -12.14 -5.09 -9.37
CA ARG A 264 -13.60 -5.10 -9.48
C ARG A 264 -14.12 -6.43 -10.02
N ALA A 265 -13.58 -6.88 -11.16
CA ALA A 265 -13.98 -8.15 -11.79
C ALA A 265 -13.79 -9.34 -10.84
N LEU A 266 -12.69 -9.34 -10.06
CA LEU A 266 -12.45 -10.36 -9.04
C LEU A 266 -13.44 -10.27 -7.89
N GLY A 267 -13.76 -9.05 -7.42
CA GLY A 267 -14.78 -8.81 -6.39
C GLY A 267 -16.13 -9.44 -6.80
N GLU A 268 -16.61 -9.13 -7.98
CA GLU A 268 -17.85 -9.68 -8.54
C GLU A 268 -17.78 -11.22 -8.66
N ALA A 269 -16.70 -11.73 -9.26
CA ALA A 269 -16.51 -13.17 -9.48
C ALA A 269 -16.36 -13.98 -8.19
N THR A 270 -16.04 -13.37 -7.05
CA THR A 270 -15.91 -14.02 -5.74
C THR A 270 -17.09 -13.76 -4.81
N SER A 271 -18.19 -13.21 -5.31
CA SER A 271 -19.33 -12.78 -4.48
C SER A 271 -18.89 -11.89 -3.32
N TYR A 272 -18.02 -10.92 -3.61
CA TYR A 272 -17.42 -9.95 -2.70
C TYR A 272 -16.53 -10.51 -1.59
N ARG A 273 -16.24 -11.83 -1.54
CA ARG A 273 -15.27 -12.39 -0.58
C ARG A 273 -13.87 -11.76 -0.74
N ALA A 274 -13.46 -11.44 -1.96
CA ALA A 274 -12.21 -10.72 -2.20
C ALA A 274 -12.21 -9.30 -1.58
N LEU A 275 -13.37 -8.64 -1.52
CA LEU A 275 -13.50 -7.36 -0.84
C LEU A 275 -13.31 -7.50 0.68
N ASP A 276 -13.95 -8.50 1.29
CA ASP A 276 -13.78 -8.75 2.72
C ASP A 276 -12.35 -9.15 3.07
N ALA A 277 -11.71 -9.98 2.25
CA ALA A 277 -10.30 -10.31 2.38
C ALA A 277 -9.40 -9.07 2.27
N ASN A 278 -9.71 -8.15 1.33
CA ASN A 278 -8.96 -6.90 1.17
C ASN A 278 -9.08 -6.02 2.43
N ILE A 279 -10.25 -5.89 2.99
CA ILE A 279 -10.45 -5.12 4.23
C ILE A 279 -9.70 -5.77 5.40
N ALA A 280 -9.76 -7.09 5.51
CA ALA A 280 -9.08 -7.83 6.57
C ALA A 280 -7.55 -7.69 6.51
N LEU A 281 -6.95 -7.83 5.31
CA LEU A 281 -5.50 -7.64 5.15
C LEU A 281 -5.07 -6.19 5.39
N LEU A 282 -5.85 -5.19 4.97
CA LEU A 282 -5.58 -3.78 5.25
C LEU A 282 -5.50 -3.53 6.76
N ARG A 283 -6.47 -4.04 7.53
CA ARG A 283 -6.48 -3.92 8.99
C ARG A 283 -5.30 -4.62 9.65
N ALA A 284 -4.99 -5.85 9.23
CA ALA A 284 -3.84 -6.59 9.74
C ALA A 284 -2.52 -5.86 9.47
N ASN A 285 -2.34 -5.33 8.25
CA ASN A 285 -1.17 -4.56 7.87
C ASN A 285 -1.04 -3.26 8.69
N ALA A 286 -2.15 -2.53 8.91
CA ALA A 286 -2.17 -1.33 9.74
C ALA A 286 -1.77 -1.63 11.20
N GLN A 287 -2.24 -2.73 11.76
CA GLN A 287 -1.86 -3.17 13.10
C GLN A 287 -0.36 -3.52 13.21
N VAL A 288 0.18 -4.25 12.22
CA VAL A 288 1.61 -4.58 12.20
C VAL A 288 2.45 -3.31 12.01
N ALA A 289 2.03 -2.41 11.14
CA ALA A 289 2.68 -1.12 10.92
C ALA A 289 2.73 -0.26 12.19
N ALA A 290 1.64 -0.20 12.95
CA ALA A 290 1.60 0.53 14.22
C ALA A 290 2.57 -0.07 15.25
N ARG A 291 2.60 -1.40 15.38
CA ARG A 291 3.57 -2.09 16.27
C ARG A 291 5.01 -1.86 15.81
N LEU A 292 5.27 -1.88 14.50
CA LEU A 292 6.59 -1.59 13.95
C LEU A 292 7.00 -0.13 14.21
N ALA A 293 6.11 0.83 13.96
CA ALA A 293 6.38 2.24 14.22
C ALA A 293 6.71 2.47 15.71
N TYR A 294 5.99 1.83 16.62
CA TYR A 294 6.28 1.86 18.05
C TYR A 294 7.67 1.28 18.37
N ALA A 295 8.01 0.11 17.80
CA ALA A 295 9.29 -0.54 18.00
C ALA A 295 10.50 0.22 17.40
N LEU A 296 10.27 1.07 16.40
CA LEU A 296 11.30 1.95 15.84
C LEU A 296 11.61 3.15 16.75
N CYS A 297 10.62 3.61 17.52
CA CYS A 297 10.79 4.70 18.49
C CYS A 297 11.40 4.25 19.83
N ALA A 298 11.39 2.95 20.11
CA ALA A 298 12.01 2.37 21.32
C ALA A 298 13.51 2.15 21.12
#